data_a567777b9bd7b6e99a5c841d60c366b5
#
_entry.id   a567777b9bd7b6e99a5c841d60c366b5
#
_cell.length_a   1.000
_cell.length_b   1.000
_cell.length_c   1.000
_cell.angle_alpha   90.00
_cell.angle_beta   90.00
_cell.angle_gamma   90.00
#
_symmetry.space_group_name_H-M   'P 1'
#
loop_
_entity.id
_entity.type
_entity.pdbx_description
1 polymer ?
#
loop_
_entity_poly.entity_id
_entity_poly.type
_entity_poly.pdbx_seq_one_letter_code
_entity_poly.pdbx_strand_id
1 'polypeptide(L)'
;IRSGFEKGLRIKLEPGGLTGEEEDLFREKLEYFESDEWIDQVRPEFQRTRTVQAAYKAEAGMVRFTLVVNPEQKRLKDLFITGDFLSFPTRALYDLQSILRGMPLHRDQIRTRVKEFFDHERIRIPGMTCEDFLKPLDQAFEKIGMARFGIPLEYCNQISVTNGPFEEVLRKKPSVLLLPYCAKLTTCELRYEKGCNLCGDCSIGDAWTRGLAERMDIVSIVSFEDLRAELEKMKAAGVPAFIGCCCEPFFTKHADDFDAAGVPGILLDIDNTTCYE
;
A
#
# COMPACT_ATOMS: atom_id res chain seq x y z
N ILE A 1 -27.30 -8.77 3.77
CA ILE A 1 -27.58 -7.68 2.82
C ILE A 1 -29.08 -7.59 2.55
N ARG A 2 -29.74 -8.65 1.99
CA ARG A 2 -31.18 -8.66 1.65
C ARG A 2 -32.07 -8.14 2.78
N SER A 3 -31.96 -8.71 3.98
CA SER A 3 -32.79 -8.32 5.15
C SER A 3 -32.59 -6.85 5.55
N GLY A 4 -31.39 -6.28 5.35
CA GLY A 4 -31.11 -4.86 5.61
C GLY A 4 -31.87 -3.95 4.62
N PHE A 5 -31.83 -4.30 3.33
CA PHE A 5 -32.57 -3.57 2.31
C PHE A 5 -34.10 -3.67 2.50
N GLU A 6 -34.62 -4.86 2.78
CA GLU A 6 -36.04 -5.05 3.03
C GLU A 6 -36.57 -4.23 4.22
N LYS A 7 -35.80 -4.18 5.32
CA LYS A 7 -36.15 -3.37 6.50
C LYS A 7 -35.99 -1.88 6.25
N GLY A 8 -34.87 -1.47 5.65
CA GLY A 8 -34.54 -0.05 5.40
C GLY A 8 -35.49 0.60 4.39
N LEU A 9 -35.83 -0.08 3.33
CA LEU A 9 -36.70 0.41 2.26
C LEU A 9 -38.18 0.05 2.46
N ARG A 10 -38.50 -0.80 3.44
CA ARG A 10 -39.87 -1.33 3.70
C ARG A 10 -40.48 -2.02 2.48
N ILE A 11 -39.67 -2.79 1.78
CA ILE A 11 -40.05 -3.58 0.60
C ILE A 11 -39.77 -5.04 0.84
N LYS A 12 -40.33 -5.90 0.01
CA LYS A 12 -39.99 -7.32 -0.06
C LYS A 12 -39.19 -7.55 -1.33
N LEU A 13 -37.99 -8.07 -1.21
CA LEU A 13 -37.14 -8.43 -2.37
C LEU A 13 -37.45 -9.87 -2.80
N GLU A 14 -37.73 -10.04 -4.06
CA GLU A 14 -37.90 -11.37 -4.67
C GLU A 14 -36.62 -11.71 -5.49
N PRO A 15 -36.17 -12.96 -5.45
CA PRO A 15 -35.10 -13.40 -6.34
C PRO A 15 -35.55 -13.28 -7.79
N GLY A 16 -34.70 -12.66 -8.62
CA GLY A 16 -34.96 -12.54 -10.05
C GLY A 16 -33.64 -12.58 -10.82
N GLY A 17 -33.71 -12.82 -12.13
CA GLY A 17 -32.63 -12.62 -13.08
C GLY A 17 -32.75 -11.25 -13.75
N LEU A 18 -31.81 -10.95 -14.64
CA LEU A 18 -31.91 -9.79 -15.52
C LEU A 18 -33.14 -9.94 -16.45
N THR A 19 -33.79 -8.83 -16.72
CA THR A 19 -34.78 -8.73 -17.77
C THR A 19 -34.14 -8.80 -19.15
N GLY A 20 -34.89 -9.06 -20.20
CA GLY A 20 -34.34 -9.04 -21.56
C GLY A 20 -33.71 -7.69 -21.93
N GLU A 21 -34.35 -6.58 -21.52
CA GLU A 21 -33.81 -5.22 -21.75
C GLU A 21 -32.51 -4.97 -21.00
N GLU A 22 -32.38 -5.47 -19.77
CA GLU A 22 -31.15 -5.37 -18.97
C GLU A 22 -30.03 -6.23 -19.56
N GLU A 23 -30.34 -7.43 -20.06
CA GLU A 23 -29.36 -8.28 -20.76
C GLU A 23 -28.88 -7.64 -22.07
N ASP A 24 -29.76 -7.04 -22.85
CA ASP A 24 -29.42 -6.36 -24.09
C ASP A 24 -28.56 -5.14 -23.81
N LEU A 25 -28.91 -4.34 -22.80
CA LEU A 25 -28.12 -3.18 -22.38
C LEU A 25 -26.74 -3.61 -21.85
N PHE A 26 -26.68 -4.68 -21.07
CA PHE A 26 -25.41 -5.25 -20.60
C PHE A 26 -24.50 -5.64 -21.76
N ARG A 27 -25.02 -6.35 -22.76
CA ARG A 27 -24.26 -6.76 -23.95
C ARG A 27 -23.80 -5.56 -24.77
N GLU A 28 -24.67 -4.56 -24.95
CA GLU A 28 -24.32 -3.30 -25.66
C GLU A 28 -23.17 -2.56 -25.00
N LYS A 29 -23.14 -2.54 -23.66
CA LYS A 29 -22.15 -1.75 -22.90
C LYS A 29 -20.90 -2.52 -22.52
N LEU A 30 -20.91 -3.86 -22.59
CA LEU A 30 -19.82 -4.69 -22.11
C LEU A 30 -18.49 -4.35 -22.78
N GLU A 31 -18.48 -4.27 -24.13
CA GLU A 31 -17.27 -3.95 -24.90
C GLU A 31 -16.66 -2.59 -24.49
N TYR A 32 -17.50 -1.59 -24.22
CA TYR A 32 -17.06 -0.28 -23.76
C TYR A 32 -16.44 -0.36 -22.36
N PHE A 33 -17.08 -1.03 -21.40
CA PHE A 33 -16.59 -1.14 -20.03
C PHE A 33 -15.36 -2.04 -19.89
N GLU A 34 -15.11 -2.93 -20.83
CA GLU A 34 -13.91 -3.76 -20.92
C GLU A 34 -12.79 -3.09 -21.73
N SER A 35 -13.06 -1.97 -22.40
CA SER A 35 -12.06 -1.28 -23.22
C SER A 35 -11.01 -0.56 -22.40
N ASP A 36 -9.80 -0.47 -22.95
CA ASP A 36 -8.71 0.33 -22.37
C ASP A 36 -9.12 1.82 -22.22
N GLU A 37 -9.96 2.32 -23.13
CA GLU A 37 -10.50 3.67 -23.05
C GLU A 37 -11.27 3.89 -21.73
N TRP A 38 -12.12 2.95 -21.33
CA TRP A 38 -12.82 3.01 -20.05
C TRP A 38 -11.90 2.80 -18.86
N ILE A 39 -11.06 1.77 -18.93
CA ILE A 39 -10.16 1.38 -17.84
C ILE A 39 -9.15 2.49 -17.56
N ASP A 40 -8.60 3.12 -18.60
CA ASP A 40 -7.58 4.16 -18.49
C ASP A 40 -8.15 5.59 -18.37
N GLN A 41 -9.48 5.74 -18.51
CA GLN A 41 -10.17 7.05 -18.43
C GLN A 41 -9.85 7.81 -17.12
N VAL A 42 -9.57 7.09 -16.04
CA VAL A 42 -9.25 7.64 -14.71
C VAL A 42 -7.74 7.58 -14.42
N ARG A 43 -6.96 6.99 -15.34
CA ARG A 43 -5.49 6.94 -15.20
C ARG A 43 -4.88 8.09 -15.99
N PRO A 44 -4.57 9.23 -15.34
CA PRO A 44 -3.71 10.21 -16.00
C PRO A 44 -2.41 9.49 -16.40
N GLU A 45 -1.86 9.79 -17.58
CA GLU A 45 -0.56 9.29 -18.03
C GLU A 45 0.54 9.76 -17.07
N PHE A 46 0.67 9.08 -15.95
CA PHE A 46 1.79 9.29 -15.04
C PHE A 46 2.98 8.51 -15.56
N GLN A 47 4.02 9.22 -15.88
CA GLN A 47 5.32 8.57 -16.01
C GLN A 47 5.63 7.91 -14.66
N ARG A 48 5.55 6.58 -14.60
CA ARG A 48 5.82 5.78 -13.38
C ARG A 48 7.13 6.17 -12.71
N THR A 49 8.11 6.59 -13.50
CA THR A 49 9.43 7.06 -13.07
C THR A 49 9.42 8.34 -12.21
N ARG A 50 8.28 9.05 -12.12
CA ARG A 50 8.14 10.31 -11.37
C ARG A 50 7.01 10.29 -10.36
N THR A 51 6.46 9.13 -10.08
CA THR A 51 5.30 8.97 -9.21
C THR A 51 5.68 8.22 -7.94
N VAL A 52 5.32 8.78 -6.80
CA VAL A 52 5.47 8.12 -5.49
C VAL A 52 4.10 7.94 -4.86
N GLN A 53 3.84 6.74 -4.38
CA GLN A 53 2.58 6.37 -3.75
C GLN A 53 2.79 5.87 -2.33
N ALA A 54 1.86 6.23 -1.46
CA ALA A 54 1.75 5.66 -0.13
C ALA A 54 0.28 5.60 0.29
N ALA A 55 -0.06 4.58 1.04
CA ALA A 55 -1.41 4.37 1.55
C ALA A 55 -1.38 4.10 3.04
N TYR A 56 -2.38 4.61 3.75
CA TYR A 56 -2.59 4.36 5.16
C TYR A 56 -4.03 3.92 5.41
N LYS A 57 -4.21 2.87 6.20
CA LYS A 57 -5.52 2.38 6.65
C LYS A 57 -5.86 3.03 7.97
N ALA A 58 -6.70 4.08 7.94
CA ALA A 58 -7.32 4.64 9.12
C ALA A 58 -8.52 3.80 9.58
N GLU A 59 -9.05 4.07 10.77
CA GLU A 59 -10.21 3.36 11.32
C GLU A 59 -11.43 3.43 10.38
N ALA A 60 -11.69 4.60 9.81
CA ALA A 60 -12.87 4.86 8.97
C ALA A 60 -12.66 4.56 7.48
N GLY A 61 -11.45 4.23 7.04
CA GLY A 61 -11.19 3.98 5.63
C GLY A 61 -9.72 4.10 5.26
N MET A 62 -9.41 3.96 3.98
CA MET A 62 -8.05 4.07 3.45
C MET A 62 -7.82 5.46 2.85
N VAL A 63 -6.63 6.01 3.09
CA VAL A 63 -6.14 7.23 2.43
C VAL A 63 -4.90 6.88 1.61
N ARG A 64 -4.93 7.19 0.33
CA ARG A 64 -3.80 7.03 -0.58
C ARG A 64 -3.37 8.38 -1.12
N PHE A 65 -2.08 8.66 -1.03
CA PHE A 65 -1.43 9.78 -1.70
C PHE A 65 -0.65 9.28 -2.91
N THR A 66 -0.84 9.95 -4.04
CA THR A 66 -0.04 9.78 -5.25
C THR A 66 0.61 11.12 -5.58
N LEU A 67 1.91 11.23 -5.33
CA LEU A 67 2.71 12.42 -5.58
C LEU A 67 3.39 12.30 -6.94
N VAL A 68 3.17 13.27 -7.81
CA VAL A 68 3.95 13.42 -9.05
C VAL A 68 5.05 14.44 -8.77
N VAL A 69 6.28 13.99 -8.74
CA VAL A 69 7.43 14.82 -8.39
C VAL A 69 8.21 15.28 -9.61
N ASN A 70 8.78 16.48 -9.55
CA ASN A 70 9.81 16.94 -10.47
C ASN A 70 11.14 17.01 -9.69
N PRO A 71 12.00 15.97 -9.81
CA PRO A 71 13.25 15.91 -9.07
C PRO A 71 14.23 17.04 -9.45
N GLU A 72 14.24 17.45 -10.72
CA GLU A 72 15.13 18.49 -11.25
C GLU A 72 14.81 19.86 -10.64
N GLN A 73 13.53 20.19 -10.57
CA GLN A 73 13.04 21.45 -9.99
C GLN A 73 12.80 21.36 -8.48
N LYS A 74 12.92 20.17 -7.88
CA LYS A 74 12.59 19.89 -6.48
C LYS A 74 11.20 20.41 -6.09
N ARG A 75 10.20 20.11 -6.94
CA ARG A 75 8.81 20.54 -6.77
C ARG A 75 7.84 19.38 -6.88
N LEU A 76 6.74 19.50 -6.14
CA LEU A 76 5.55 18.67 -6.31
C LEU A 76 4.82 19.14 -7.56
N LYS A 77 4.92 18.39 -8.67
CA LYS A 77 4.25 18.73 -9.93
C LYS A 77 2.75 18.60 -9.80
N ASP A 78 2.30 17.50 -9.21
CA ASP A 78 0.89 17.21 -8.96
C ASP A 78 0.73 16.28 -7.75
N LEU A 79 -0.51 16.18 -7.26
CA LEU A 79 -0.86 15.34 -6.13
C LEU A 79 -2.29 14.85 -6.30
N PHE A 80 -2.51 13.57 -6.00
CA PHE A 80 -3.85 12.97 -5.94
C PHE A 80 -4.04 12.33 -4.58
N ILE A 81 -5.20 12.61 -3.99
CA ILE A 81 -5.67 12.01 -2.75
C ILE A 81 -6.89 11.19 -3.10
N THR A 82 -6.81 9.89 -2.87
CA THR A 82 -7.90 8.95 -3.11
C THR A 82 -8.14 8.09 -1.87
N GLY A 83 -9.31 7.47 -1.80
CA GLY A 83 -9.66 6.59 -0.68
C GLY A 83 -11.13 6.22 -0.68
N ASP A 84 -11.53 5.47 0.33
CA ASP A 84 -12.88 4.95 0.54
C ASP A 84 -13.65 5.73 1.62
N PHE A 85 -13.57 7.05 1.60
CA PHE A 85 -14.19 7.97 2.56
C PHE A 85 -14.99 9.07 1.87
N LEU A 86 -15.81 9.77 2.63
CA LEU A 86 -16.57 10.95 2.19
C LEU A 86 -16.01 12.21 2.82
N SER A 87 -15.88 13.30 2.04
CA SER A 87 -15.49 14.61 2.53
C SER A 87 -16.62 15.64 2.41
N PHE A 88 -16.71 16.54 3.37
CA PHE A 88 -17.63 17.65 3.37
C PHE A 88 -16.87 18.97 3.60
N PRO A 89 -16.92 19.93 2.67
CA PRO A 89 -17.58 19.85 1.35
C PRO A 89 -16.94 18.81 0.43
N THR A 90 -17.70 18.28 -0.54
CA THR A 90 -17.26 17.22 -1.45
C THR A 90 -15.97 17.57 -2.22
N ARG A 91 -15.78 18.87 -2.55
CA ARG A 91 -14.59 19.34 -3.27
C ARG A 91 -13.37 19.59 -2.38
N ALA A 92 -13.46 19.44 -1.05
CA ALA A 92 -12.37 19.80 -0.13
C ALA A 92 -11.03 19.19 -0.52
N LEU A 93 -11.01 17.91 -0.91
CA LEU A 93 -9.76 17.26 -1.33
C LEU A 93 -9.20 17.81 -2.64
N TYR A 94 -10.03 18.20 -3.58
CA TYR A 94 -9.58 18.85 -4.81
C TYR A 94 -8.97 20.23 -4.52
N ASP A 95 -9.53 20.97 -3.57
CA ASP A 95 -8.99 22.24 -3.13
C ASP A 95 -7.64 22.04 -2.43
N LEU A 96 -7.51 21.02 -1.57
CA LEU A 96 -6.24 20.63 -0.95
C LEU A 96 -5.18 20.26 -2.01
N GLN A 97 -5.54 19.42 -2.98
CA GLN A 97 -4.64 19.06 -4.10
C GLN A 97 -4.18 20.30 -4.86
N SER A 98 -5.11 21.23 -5.13
CA SER A 98 -4.83 22.47 -5.87
C SER A 98 -3.83 23.37 -5.16
N ILE A 99 -3.94 23.55 -3.84
CA ILE A 99 -3.03 24.41 -3.07
C ILE A 99 -1.66 23.80 -2.85
N LEU A 100 -1.53 22.45 -2.91
CA LEU A 100 -0.25 21.75 -2.76
C LEU A 100 0.51 21.65 -4.10
N ARG A 101 -0.19 21.76 -5.23
CA ARG A 101 0.42 21.69 -6.55
C ARG A 101 1.46 22.81 -6.75
N GLY A 102 2.64 22.42 -7.24
CA GLY A 102 3.74 23.34 -7.49
C GLY A 102 4.53 23.76 -6.26
N MET A 103 4.18 23.32 -5.06
CA MET A 103 4.96 23.59 -3.86
C MET A 103 6.38 23.01 -3.95
N PRO A 104 7.37 23.62 -3.26
CA PRO A 104 8.66 22.99 -3.06
C PRO A 104 8.51 21.60 -2.47
N LEU A 105 9.32 20.65 -2.91
CA LEU A 105 9.34 19.28 -2.41
C LEU A 105 10.02 19.24 -1.02
N HIS A 106 9.37 19.87 -0.05
CA HIS A 106 9.84 20.01 1.31
C HIS A 106 8.77 19.51 2.29
N ARG A 107 9.07 18.39 2.97
CA ARG A 107 8.13 17.66 3.83
C ARG A 107 7.40 18.59 4.82
N ASP A 108 8.15 19.35 5.61
CA ASP A 108 7.56 20.13 6.70
C ASP A 108 6.67 21.27 6.17
N GLN A 109 7.03 21.90 5.05
CA GLN A 109 6.21 22.94 4.44
C GLN A 109 4.88 22.37 3.93
N ILE A 110 4.91 21.20 3.28
CA ILE A 110 3.70 20.56 2.78
C ILE A 110 2.85 20.08 3.96
N ARG A 111 3.44 19.47 5.00
CA ARG A 111 2.73 19.10 6.23
C ARG A 111 2.04 20.30 6.88
N THR A 112 2.75 21.40 7.03
CA THR A 112 2.19 22.63 7.60
C THR A 112 1.01 23.11 6.77
N ARG A 113 1.14 23.09 5.44
CA ARG A 113 0.06 23.52 4.55
C ARG A 113 -1.17 22.62 4.63
N VAL A 114 -0.97 21.31 4.76
CA VAL A 114 -2.08 20.36 5.00
C VAL A 114 -2.79 20.67 6.33
N LYS A 115 -2.04 20.86 7.42
CA LYS A 115 -2.61 21.21 8.72
C LYS A 115 -3.40 22.52 8.67
N GLU A 116 -2.81 23.59 8.13
CA GLU A 116 -3.48 24.86 7.95
C GLU A 116 -4.79 24.72 7.17
N PHE A 117 -4.80 23.88 6.12
CA PHE A 117 -5.99 23.65 5.33
C PHE A 117 -7.10 22.97 6.14
N PHE A 118 -6.78 21.95 6.93
CA PHE A 118 -7.76 21.29 7.80
C PHE A 118 -8.27 22.21 8.92
N ASP A 119 -7.43 23.12 9.42
CA ASP A 119 -7.81 24.05 10.51
C ASP A 119 -8.70 25.20 10.02
N HIS A 120 -8.44 25.73 8.79
CA HIS A 120 -9.16 26.89 8.27
C HIS A 120 -10.44 26.51 7.51
N GLU A 121 -10.40 25.45 6.76
CA GLU A 121 -11.55 24.93 6.04
C GLU A 121 -12.34 24.00 6.97
N ARG A 122 -13.60 24.29 7.23
CA ARG A 122 -14.47 23.44 8.08
C ARG A 122 -14.71 22.07 7.42
N ILE A 123 -13.60 21.36 7.16
CA ILE A 123 -13.61 20.06 6.53
C ILE A 123 -14.07 19.02 7.55
N ARG A 124 -14.98 18.19 7.13
CA ARG A 124 -15.45 17.04 7.90
C ARG A 124 -15.29 15.78 7.06
N ILE A 125 -14.50 14.87 7.55
CA ILE A 125 -14.34 13.52 7.01
C ILE A 125 -14.71 12.57 8.15
N PRO A 126 -15.92 11.99 8.13
CA PRO A 126 -16.39 11.18 9.24
C PRO A 126 -15.42 10.06 9.62
N GLY A 127 -15.03 10.00 10.88
CA GLY A 127 -14.12 8.98 11.39
C GLY A 127 -12.63 9.15 11.01
N MET A 128 -12.25 10.29 10.40
CA MET A 128 -10.87 10.60 10.06
C MET A 128 -10.42 11.94 10.62
N THR A 129 -9.13 12.05 10.88
CA THR A 129 -8.44 13.23 11.37
C THR A 129 -7.42 13.74 10.36
N CYS A 130 -6.88 14.94 10.56
CA CYS A 130 -5.76 15.45 9.76
C CYS A 130 -4.54 14.51 9.80
N GLU A 131 -4.26 13.90 10.95
CA GLU A 131 -3.11 12.99 11.10
C GLU A 131 -3.23 11.74 10.21
N ASP A 132 -4.44 11.27 9.91
CA ASP A 132 -4.66 10.15 8.99
C ASP A 132 -4.25 10.49 7.55
N PHE A 133 -4.26 11.78 7.19
CA PHE A 133 -3.76 12.28 5.92
C PHE A 133 -2.26 12.56 5.94
N LEU A 134 -1.71 12.90 7.10
CA LEU A 134 -0.27 13.16 7.22
C LEU A 134 0.57 11.88 7.21
N LYS A 135 0.05 10.77 7.71
CA LYS A 135 0.76 9.48 7.71
C LYS A 135 1.17 9.02 6.31
N PRO A 136 0.25 8.86 5.32
CA PRO A 136 0.66 8.46 3.96
C PRO A 136 1.49 9.54 3.26
N LEU A 137 1.30 10.82 3.58
CA LEU A 137 2.17 11.88 3.07
C LEU A 137 3.61 11.69 3.57
N ASP A 138 3.80 11.43 4.85
CA ASP A 138 5.12 11.19 5.45
C ASP A 138 5.79 9.95 4.86
N GLN A 139 5.04 8.86 4.68
CA GLN A 139 5.53 7.65 4.01
C GLN A 139 5.97 7.94 2.57
N ALA A 140 5.21 8.76 1.82
CA ALA A 140 5.60 9.14 0.47
C ALA A 140 6.90 9.96 0.45
N PHE A 141 7.09 10.88 1.40
CA PHE A 141 8.34 11.62 1.55
C PHE A 141 9.52 10.72 1.97
N GLU A 142 9.28 9.72 2.80
CA GLU A 142 10.30 8.71 3.12
C GLU A 142 10.75 7.96 1.86
N LYS A 143 9.80 7.52 1.03
CA LYS A 143 10.09 6.88 -0.27
C LYS A 143 10.90 7.79 -1.21
N ILE A 144 10.54 9.08 -1.31
CA ILE A 144 11.30 10.06 -2.09
C ILE A 144 12.75 10.16 -1.56
N GLY A 145 12.92 10.12 -0.25
CA GLY A 145 14.23 10.17 0.41
C GLY A 145 15.13 8.98 0.08
N MET A 146 14.57 7.81 -0.30
CA MET A 146 15.33 6.61 -0.66
C MET A 146 16.19 6.79 -1.92
N ALA A 147 15.84 7.74 -2.79
CA ALA A 147 16.62 8.04 -3.98
C ALA A 147 18.08 8.42 -3.68
N ARG A 148 18.37 8.99 -2.49
CA ARG A 148 19.74 9.31 -2.04
C ARG A 148 20.61 8.08 -1.80
N PHE A 149 20.00 6.89 -1.68
CA PHE A 149 20.69 5.61 -1.56
C PHE A 149 20.86 4.89 -2.91
N GLY A 150 20.60 5.59 -4.03
CA GLY A 150 20.71 5.03 -5.37
C GLY A 150 19.51 4.18 -5.80
N ILE A 151 18.41 4.20 -5.04
CA ILE A 151 17.18 3.49 -5.41
C ILE A 151 16.39 4.39 -6.37
N PRO A 152 16.16 3.95 -7.63
CA PRO A 152 15.32 4.68 -8.56
C PRO A 152 13.91 4.92 -7.99
N LEU A 153 13.34 6.09 -8.25
CA LEU A 153 12.07 6.52 -7.66
C LEU A 153 10.91 5.54 -7.95
N GLU A 154 10.95 4.90 -9.12
CA GLU A 154 9.98 3.89 -9.54
C GLU A 154 9.97 2.65 -8.64
N TYR A 155 11.14 2.26 -8.10
CA TYR A 155 11.25 1.13 -7.18
C TYR A 155 10.96 1.52 -5.73
N CYS A 156 11.03 2.81 -5.38
CA CYS A 156 10.69 3.26 -4.02
C CYS A 156 9.24 2.93 -3.64
N ASN A 157 8.34 2.82 -4.62
CA ASN A 157 6.95 2.42 -4.38
C ASN A 157 6.81 0.99 -3.85
N GLN A 158 7.76 0.13 -4.19
CA GLN A 158 7.79 -1.27 -3.77
C GLN A 158 8.44 -1.45 -2.38
N ILE A 159 8.79 -0.35 -1.70
CA ILE A 159 9.48 -0.40 -0.42
C ILE A 159 8.61 0.28 0.65
N SER A 160 8.36 -0.44 1.72
CA SER A 160 7.74 0.08 2.94
C SER A 160 8.69 -0.11 4.11
N VAL A 161 8.55 0.73 5.14
CA VAL A 161 9.44 0.69 6.31
C VAL A 161 8.60 0.73 7.58
N THR A 162 9.00 0.00 8.58
CA THR A 162 8.34 -0.02 9.89
C THR A 162 9.37 0.17 11.01
N ASN A 163 8.94 0.78 12.12
CA ASN A 163 9.72 1.00 13.33
C ASN A 163 11.02 1.79 13.11
N GLY A 164 10.99 2.77 12.24
CA GLY A 164 12.08 3.72 12.03
C GLY A 164 12.21 4.20 10.59
N PRO A 165 12.99 5.26 10.34
CA PRO A 165 13.28 5.71 8.99
C PRO A 165 14.14 4.69 8.22
N PHE A 166 13.97 4.62 6.88
CA PHE A 166 14.71 3.71 6.00
C PHE A 166 16.22 3.68 6.27
N GLU A 167 16.82 4.87 6.36
CA GLU A 167 18.25 5.00 6.62
C GLU A 167 18.70 4.36 7.95
N GLU A 168 17.91 4.54 8.99
CA GLU A 168 18.24 3.98 10.30
C GLU A 168 18.08 2.46 10.32
N VAL A 169 17.00 1.95 9.70
CA VAL A 169 16.78 0.51 9.59
C VAL A 169 17.90 -0.13 8.77
N LEU A 170 18.29 0.47 7.64
CA LEU A 170 19.38 0.00 6.80
C LEU A 170 20.72 -0.01 7.57
N ARG A 171 21.00 1.05 8.35
CA ARG A 171 22.21 1.13 9.19
C ARG A 171 22.31 0.04 10.26
N LYS A 172 21.18 -0.48 10.73
CA LYS A 172 21.12 -1.60 11.68
C LYS A 172 21.52 -2.95 11.07
N LYS A 173 21.77 -3.00 9.76
CA LYS A 173 22.15 -4.20 9.02
C LYS A 173 21.18 -5.35 9.27
N PRO A 174 20.02 -5.36 8.60
CA PRO A 174 19.03 -6.43 8.73
C PRO A 174 19.67 -7.81 8.59
N SER A 175 19.36 -8.71 9.52
CA SER A 175 19.95 -10.05 9.58
C SER A 175 18.95 -11.18 9.35
N VAL A 176 17.66 -10.88 9.33
CA VAL A 176 16.59 -11.85 9.10
C VAL A 176 15.84 -11.50 7.82
N LEU A 177 15.51 -12.51 7.02
CA LEU A 177 14.70 -12.40 5.81
C LEU A 177 13.39 -13.17 5.99
N LEU A 178 12.25 -12.45 5.96
CA LEU A 178 10.92 -13.03 6.05
C LEU A 178 10.32 -13.21 4.65
N LEU A 179 9.97 -14.42 4.29
CA LEU A 179 9.43 -14.77 2.97
C LEU A 179 8.02 -15.37 3.09
N PRO A 180 7.01 -14.82 2.42
CA PRO A 180 5.64 -15.27 2.54
C PRO A 180 5.38 -16.52 1.68
N TYR A 181 4.54 -17.41 2.18
CA TYR A 181 4.11 -18.61 1.47
C TYR A 181 3.35 -18.31 0.18
N CYS A 182 2.54 -17.22 0.17
CA CYS A 182 1.64 -16.89 -0.94
C CYS A 182 2.37 -16.53 -2.24
N ALA A 183 3.65 -16.16 -2.18
CA ALA A 183 4.48 -15.90 -3.36
C ALA A 183 5.17 -17.16 -3.92
N LYS A 184 5.02 -18.32 -3.28
CA LYS A 184 5.40 -19.60 -3.88
C LYS A 184 4.38 -19.99 -4.95
N LEU A 185 4.81 -20.73 -5.97
CA LEU A 185 3.89 -21.26 -6.99
C LEU A 185 2.76 -22.09 -6.35
N THR A 186 1.58 -22.08 -6.95
CA THR A 186 0.43 -22.91 -6.52
C THR A 186 0.75 -24.40 -6.57
N THR A 187 1.63 -24.82 -7.46
CA THR A 187 2.12 -26.20 -7.62
C THR A 187 3.27 -26.55 -6.68
N CYS A 188 3.76 -25.62 -5.85
CA CYS A 188 4.87 -25.86 -4.94
C CYS A 188 4.44 -26.78 -3.80
N GLU A 189 5.09 -27.92 -3.64
CA GLU A 189 4.83 -28.87 -2.53
C GLU A 189 5.00 -28.23 -1.14
N LEU A 190 5.91 -27.26 -1.03
CA LEU A 190 6.15 -26.52 0.22
C LEU A 190 5.37 -25.20 0.30
N ARG A 191 4.29 -25.03 -0.50
CA ARG A 191 3.57 -23.75 -0.51
C ARG A 191 3.07 -23.37 0.89
N TYR A 192 2.49 -24.29 1.61
CA TYR A 192 1.93 -24.07 2.95
C TYR A 192 2.84 -24.51 4.09
N GLU A 193 4.09 -24.84 3.77
CA GLU A 193 5.09 -25.30 4.72
C GLU A 193 6.28 -24.34 4.80
N LYS A 194 7.03 -24.44 5.90
CA LYS A 194 8.28 -23.69 6.07
C LYS A 194 9.38 -24.29 5.19
N GLY A 195 10.24 -23.43 4.67
CA GLY A 195 11.38 -23.84 3.85
C GLY A 195 11.18 -23.64 2.35
N CYS A 196 12.23 -23.95 1.59
CA CYS A 196 12.29 -23.88 0.14
C CYS A 196 13.22 -24.95 -0.42
N ASN A 197 12.80 -25.63 -1.50
CA ASN A 197 13.61 -26.65 -2.20
C ASN A 197 14.65 -26.06 -3.16
N LEU A 198 14.67 -24.74 -3.34
CA LEU A 198 15.55 -24.04 -4.29
C LEU A 198 15.43 -24.55 -5.73
N CYS A 199 14.21 -24.92 -6.14
CA CYS A 199 13.95 -25.43 -7.50
C CYS A 199 14.17 -24.39 -8.61
N GLY A 200 14.18 -23.08 -8.28
CA GLY A 200 14.37 -22.01 -9.25
C GLY A 200 13.10 -21.58 -10.01
N ASP A 201 11.93 -22.12 -9.64
CA ASP A 201 10.70 -21.89 -10.39
C ASP A 201 9.92 -20.64 -9.95
N CYS A 202 10.31 -19.98 -8.85
CA CYS A 202 9.63 -18.81 -8.32
C CYS A 202 10.56 -17.82 -7.61
N SER A 203 10.11 -16.57 -7.48
CA SER A 203 10.84 -15.49 -6.82
C SER A 203 11.23 -15.77 -5.36
N ILE A 204 10.50 -16.65 -4.66
CA ILE A 204 10.86 -17.07 -3.30
C ILE A 204 12.16 -17.89 -3.30
N GLY A 205 12.38 -18.75 -4.30
CA GLY A 205 13.63 -19.51 -4.45
C GLY A 205 14.83 -18.57 -4.70
N ASP A 206 14.63 -17.55 -5.54
CA ASP A 206 15.65 -16.53 -5.81
C ASP A 206 15.98 -15.69 -4.56
N ALA A 207 14.94 -15.23 -3.86
CA ALA A 207 15.11 -14.49 -2.60
C ALA A 207 15.79 -15.32 -1.52
N TRP A 208 15.44 -16.62 -1.43
CA TRP A 208 16.07 -17.57 -0.51
C TRP A 208 17.56 -17.73 -0.83
N THR A 209 17.90 -17.99 -2.08
CA THR A 209 19.28 -18.10 -2.56
C THR A 209 20.10 -16.85 -2.23
N ARG A 210 19.50 -15.68 -2.47
CA ARG A 210 20.13 -14.40 -2.15
C ARG A 210 20.33 -14.23 -0.63
N GLY A 211 19.33 -14.56 0.17
CA GLY A 211 19.41 -14.49 1.62
C GLY A 211 20.53 -15.37 2.18
N LEU A 212 20.71 -16.58 1.66
CA LEU A 212 21.81 -17.47 2.02
C LEU A 212 23.18 -16.86 1.67
N ALA A 213 23.29 -16.28 0.48
CA ALA A 213 24.53 -15.61 0.04
C ALA A 213 24.92 -14.43 0.95
N GLU A 214 23.93 -13.68 1.43
CA GLU A 214 24.10 -12.58 2.39
C GLU A 214 24.18 -13.03 3.85
N ARG A 215 24.14 -14.34 4.12
CA ARG A 215 24.19 -14.95 5.47
C ARG A 215 23.05 -14.48 6.39
N MET A 216 21.88 -14.30 5.84
CA MET A 216 20.69 -13.95 6.60
C MET A 216 20.01 -15.21 7.16
N ASP A 217 19.38 -15.07 8.32
CA ASP A 217 18.44 -16.05 8.83
C ASP A 217 17.13 -15.97 8.04
N ILE A 218 16.76 -17.04 7.33
CA ILE A 218 15.60 -17.02 6.43
C ILE A 218 14.42 -17.74 7.07
N VAL A 219 13.29 -17.07 7.15
CA VAL A 219 12.07 -17.57 7.77
C VAL A 219 10.91 -17.54 6.77
N SER A 220 10.27 -18.70 6.54
CA SER A 220 9.01 -18.73 5.81
C SER A 220 7.87 -18.36 6.73
N ILE A 221 7.00 -17.47 6.25
CA ILE A 221 5.77 -17.04 6.93
C ILE A 221 4.59 -17.70 6.22
N VAL A 222 3.80 -18.48 6.98
CA VAL A 222 2.69 -19.27 6.44
C VAL A 222 1.31 -18.78 6.89
N SER A 223 1.25 -17.84 7.83
CA SER A 223 0.02 -17.16 8.25
C SER A 223 0.33 -15.82 8.95
N PHE A 224 -0.70 -15.03 9.24
CA PHE A 224 -0.53 -13.80 10.01
C PHE A 224 -0.12 -14.09 11.48
N GLU A 225 -0.68 -15.14 12.06
CA GLU A 225 -0.34 -15.57 13.42
C GLU A 225 1.13 -16.03 13.50
N ASP A 226 1.62 -16.73 12.46
CA ASP A 226 3.03 -17.12 12.34
C ASP A 226 3.93 -15.89 12.24
N LEU A 227 3.54 -14.88 11.44
CA LEU A 227 4.27 -13.60 11.36
C LEU A 227 4.39 -12.94 12.74
N ARG A 228 3.27 -12.82 13.47
CA ARG A 228 3.28 -12.23 14.81
C ARG A 228 4.22 -12.97 15.75
N ALA A 229 4.14 -14.29 15.77
CA ALA A 229 5.01 -15.12 16.61
C ALA A 229 6.49 -14.94 16.25
N GLU A 230 6.83 -14.86 14.97
CA GLU A 230 8.22 -14.64 14.53
C GLU A 230 8.71 -13.23 14.88
N LEU A 231 7.85 -12.19 14.75
CA LEU A 231 8.19 -10.82 15.18
C LEU A 231 8.44 -10.75 16.70
N GLU A 232 7.63 -11.43 17.51
CA GLU A 232 7.83 -11.53 18.97
C GLU A 232 9.15 -12.23 19.31
N LYS A 233 9.48 -13.35 18.63
CA LYS A 233 10.78 -14.04 18.80
C LYS A 233 11.95 -13.15 18.42
N MET A 234 11.87 -12.44 17.30
CA MET A 234 12.91 -11.50 16.87
C MET A 234 13.12 -10.39 17.90
N LYS A 235 12.03 -9.84 18.44
CA LYS A 235 12.09 -8.83 19.50
C LYS A 235 12.77 -9.39 20.74
N ALA A 236 12.38 -10.57 21.20
CA ALA A 236 12.96 -11.22 22.39
C ALA A 236 14.44 -11.56 22.18
N ALA A 237 14.84 -11.94 20.98
CA ALA A 237 16.23 -12.23 20.60
C ALA A 237 17.08 -10.97 20.35
N GLY A 238 16.48 -9.77 20.37
CA GLY A 238 17.17 -8.53 20.11
C GLY A 238 17.65 -8.39 18.66
N VAL A 239 16.91 -8.95 17.69
CA VAL A 239 17.21 -8.81 16.27
C VAL A 239 17.20 -7.32 15.90
N PRO A 240 18.29 -6.78 15.33
CA PRO A 240 18.43 -5.35 15.12
C PRO A 240 17.47 -4.81 14.06
N ALA A 241 17.25 -5.60 13.00
CA ALA A 241 16.31 -5.28 11.90
C ALA A 241 16.08 -6.51 11.02
N PHE A 242 14.99 -6.50 10.24
CA PHE A 242 14.68 -7.52 9.25
C PHE A 242 14.39 -6.93 7.86
N ILE A 243 14.50 -7.78 6.85
CA ILE A 243 13.91 -7.56 5.53
C ILE A 243 12.75 -8.55 5.40
N GLY A 244 11.61 -8.10 4.89
CA GLY A 244 10.48 -8.96 4.62
C GLY A 244 9.91 -8.74 3.24
N CYS A 245 9.18 -9.73 2.72
CA CYS A 245 8.41 -9.59 1.50
C CYS A 245 6.92 -9.71 1.84
N CYS A 246 6.11 -8.76 1.38
CA CYS A 246 4.66 -8.84 1.48
C CYS A 246 4.01 -7.93 0.42
N CYS A 247 2.76 -8.20 0.07
CA CYS A 247 2.04 -7.32 -0.83
C CYS A 247 1.59 -6.03 -0.13
N GLU A 248 1.46 -4.93 -0.89
CA GLU A 248 1.00 -3.64 -0.36
C GLU A 248 -0.32 -3.74 0.42
N PRO A 249 -1.36 -4.47 -0.05
CA PRO A 249 -2.61 -4.61 0.71
C PRO A 249 -2.41 -5.26 2.09
N PHE A 250 -1.54 -6.27 2.19
CA PHE A 250 -1.23 -6.92 3.47
C PHE A 250 -0.52 -5.94 4.40
N PHE A 251 0.51 -5.24 3.91
CA PHE A 251 1.22 -4.25 4.72
C PHE A 251 0.27 -3.14 5.20
N THR A 252 -0.52 -2.57 4.29
CA THR A 252 -1.46 -1.50 4.63
C THR A 252 -2.49 -1.92 5.68
N LYS A 253 -2.96 -3.18 5.60
CA LYS A 253 -3.91 -3.74 6.57
C LYS A 253 -3.29 -3.94 7.95
N HIS A 254 -2.03 -4.33 8.01
CA HIS A 254 -1.32 -4.76 9.22
C HIS A 254 -0.20 -3.81 9.66
N ALA A 255 -0.19 -2.56 9.16
CA ALA A 255 0.84 -1.58 9.49
C ALA A 255 0.94 -1.34 11.01
N ASP A 256 -0.20 -1.22 11.69
CA ASP A 256 -0.24 -1.02 13.14
C ASP A 256 0.28 -2.27 13.91
N ASP A 257 0.08 -3.47 13.39
CA ASP A 257 0.63 -4.72 13.98
C ASP A 257 2.16 -4.76 13.87
N PHE A 258 2.72 -4.36 12.72
CA PHE A 258 4.17 -4.22 12.54
C PHE A 258 4.75 -3.16 13.49
N ASP A 259 4.09 -2.02 13.63
CA ASP A 259 4.53 -0.95 14.53
C ASP A 259 4.47 -1.39 15.99
N ALA A 260 3.43 -2.10 16.40
CA ALA A 260 3.28 -2.64 17.76
C ALA A 260 4.34 -3.71 18.09
N ALA A 261 4.75 -4.51 17.10
CA ALA A 261 5.83 -5.47 17.26
C ALA A 261 7.16 -4.78 17.63
N GLY A 262 7.41 -3.58 17.14
CA GLY A 262 8.55 -2.75 17.53
C GLY A 262 9.90 -3.24 16.99
N VAL A 263 9.93 -4.15 16.02
CA VAL A 263 11.14 -4.60 15.34
C VAL A 263 11.33 -3.81 14.05
N PRO A 264 12.45 -3.09 13.87
CA PRO A 264 12.70 -2.33 12.65
C PRO A 264 12.75 -3.23 11.42
N GLY A 265 12.05 -2.83 10.34
CA GLY A 265 11.97 -3.66 9.15
C GLY A 265 11.87 -2.85 7.85
N ILE A 266 12.40 -3.45 6.78
CA ILE A 266 12.21 -3.03 5.39
C ILE A 266 11.37 -4.11 4.71
N LEU A 267 10.24 -3.71 4.15
CA LEU A 267 9.31 -4.59 3.47
C LEU A 267 9.33 -4.32 1.98
N LEU A 268 9.56 -5.36 1.20
CA LEU A 268 9.58 -5.30 -0.26
C LEU A 268 8.25 -5.84 -0.78
N ASP A 269 7.62 -5.05 -1.65
CA ASP A 269 6.40 -5.47 -2.33
C ASP A 269 6.71 -6.63 -3.27
N ILE A 270 5.81 -7.61 -3.29
CA ILE A 270 5.93 -8.80 -4.13
C ILE A 270 4.83 -8.80 -5.18
N ASP A 271 5.14 -9.39 -6.30
CA ASP A 271 4.11 -9.78 -7.26
C ASP A 271 3.19 -10.81 -6.57
N ASN A 272 1.92 -10.43 -6.39
CA ASN A 272 0.93 -11.20 -5.67
C ASN A 272 -0.07 -11.89 -6.61
N THR A 273 0.35 -12.23 -7.81
CA THR A 273 -0.51 -12.89 -8.82
C THR A 273 -1.15 -14.18 -8.31
N THR A 274 -0.55 -14.82 -7.31
CA THR A 274 -1.06 -16.05 -6.70
C THR A 274 -1.72 -15.85 -5.32
N CYS A 275 -1.88 -14.59 -4.87
CA CYS A 275 -2.40 -14.29 -3.52
C CYS A 275 -3.88 -14.65 -3.34
N TYR A 276 -4.65 -14.74 -4.43
CA TYR A 276 -6.10 -14.93 -4.42
C TYR A 276 -6.55 -16.35 -4.80
N GLU A 277 -5.66 -17.29 -4.88
CA GLU A 277 -5.98 -18.71 -5.14
C GLU A 277 -6.21 -19.52 -3.87
#